data_6e2d31a7222b4845815fc254a65577f8
#
_entry.id   6e2d31a7222b4845815fc254a65577f8
#
_cell.length_a   1.000
_cell.length_b   1.000
_cell.length_c   1.000
_cell.angle_alpha   90.00
_cell.angle_beta   90.00
_cell.angle_gamma   90.00
#
_symmetry.space_group_name_H-M   'P 1'
#
loop_
_entity.id
_entity.type
_entity.pdbx_description
1 polymer ?
#
loop_
_entity_poly.entity_id
_entity_poly.type
_entity_poly.pdbx_seq_one_letter_code
_entity_poly.pdbx_strand_id
1 'polypeptide(L)'
;MVLFKTTLVGVCILIAGILLLTTIAPYLTVQVQQVEYRDVEPHAEFLVGDVADRTYTLPANVAASGSVDVTQAPTNASADVRFMVFDDNNYQKWNSGQQSNFLFSSDNPGKFIFNFTTTNSGVYHFVFDNKASVFKKYIVLSVGYSEVTISHVPDTRVPYVGWALAAVGGILLLYGLARKPPIPWG
;
A
#
# COMPACT_ATOMS: atom_id res chain seq x y z
N MET A 1 29.91 -9.39 -51.12
CA MET A 1 28.56 -8.83 -50.94
C MET A 1 27.82 -9.36 -49.74
N VAL A 2 27.84 -10.65 -49.43
CA VAL A 2 27.14 -11.27 -48.25
C VAL A 2 27.71 -10.78 -46.91
N LEU A 3 29.03 -10.62 -46.78
CA LEU A 3 29.72 -10.19 -45.55
C LEU A 3 29.34 -8.74 -45.15
N PHE A 4 29.26 -7.84 -46.13
CA PHE A 4 28.85 -6.49 -45.91
C PHE A 4 27.42 -6.40 -45.37
N LYS A 5 26.51 -7.22 -45.89
CA LYS A 5 25.12 -7.29 -45.38
C LYS A 5 25.05 -7.75 -43.91
N THR A 6 25.83 -8.79 -43.53
CA THR A 6 25.85 -9.31 -42.17
C THR A 6 26.39 -8.26 -41.17
N THR A 7 27.49 -7.59 -41.54
CA THR A 7 28.08 -6.51 -40.73
C THR A 7 27.11 -5.35 -40.56
N LEU A 8 26.45 -4.93 -41.64
CA LEU A 8 25.48 -3.85 -41.61
C LEU A 8 24.28 -4.16 -40.69
N VAL A 9 23.74 -5.40 -40.81
CA VAL A 9 22.64 -5.86 -39.95
C VAL A 9 23.08 -5.87 -38.48
N GLY A 10 24.30 -6.34 -38.18
CA GLY A 10 24.86 -6.34 -36.83
C GLY A 10 24.95 -4.92 -36.23
N VAL A 11 25.43 -3.96 -37.03
CA VAL A 11 25.49 -2.54 -36.61
C VAL A 11 24.11 -1.97 -36.35
N CYS A 12 23.14 -2.23 -37.21
CA CYS A 12 21.77 -1.73 -37.02
C CYS A 12 21.12 -2.28 -35.74
N ILE A 13 21.28 -3.58 -35.47
CA ILE A 13 20.73 -4.21 -34.26
C ILE A 13 21.43 -3.68 -32.99
N LEU A 14 22.75 -3.50 -33.03
CA LEU A 14 23.53 -2.94 -31.92
C LEU A 14 23.05 -1.51 -31.60
N ILE A 15 22.91 -0.65 -32.60
CA ILE A 15 22.42 0.73 -32.45
C ILE A 15 21.00 0.72 -31.89
N ALA A 16 20.12 -0.15 -32.40
CA ALA A 16 18.76 -0.27 -31.90
C ALA A 16 18.73 -0.69 -30.41
N GLY A 17 19.57 -1.63 -30.00
CA GLY A 17 19.73 -2.06 -28.59
C GLY A 17 20.20 -0.91 -27.70
N ILE A 18 21.21 -0.15 -28.14
CA ILE A 18 21.73 1.01 -27.40
C ILE A 18 20.67 2.13 -27.29
N LEU A 19 19.96 2.45 -28.37
CA LEU A 19 18.88 3.45 -28.36
C LEU A 19 17.74 3.01 -27.42
N LEU A 20 17.38 1.73 -27.40
CA LEU A 20 16.38 1.21 -26.48
C LEU A 20 16.82 1.42 -25.03
N LEU A 21 18.07 1.16 -24.70
CA LEU A 21 18.62 1.31 -23.35
C LEU A 21 18.68 2.76 -22.89
N THR A 22 19.16 3.65 -23.77
CA THR A 22 19.51 5.02 -23.40
C THR A 22 18.37 6.02 -23.56
N THR A 23 17.50 5.78 -24.55
CA THR A 23 16.49 6.77 -24.95
C THR A 23 15.06 6.32 -24.59
N ILE A 24 14.76 5.04 -24.70
CA ILE A 24 13.39 4.53 -24.54
C ILE A 24 13.14 3.97 -23.14
N ALA A 25 14.04 3.11 -22.66
CA ALA A 25 13.87 2.42 -21.38
C ALA A 25 13.60 3.35 -20.17
N PRO A 26 14.25 4.52 -20.03
CA PRO A 26 14.00 5.42 -18.90
C PRO A 26 12.58 6.00 -18.84
N TYR A 27 11.87 6.03 -19.97
CA TYR A 27 10.52 6.60 -20.06
C TYR A 27 9.41 5.54 -19.98
N LEU A 28 9.77 4.26 -20.09
CA LEU A 28 8.80 3.19 -19.99
C LEU A 28 8.61 2.80 -18.52
N THR A 29 7.42 3.09 -18.02
CA THR A 29 7.03 2.78 -16.64
C THR A 29 5.85 1.82 -16.61
N VAL A 30 5.79 0.99 -15.60
CA VAL A 30 4.63 0.15 -15.28
C VAL A 30 3.96 0.68 -14.02
N GLN A 31 2.64 0.58 -13.99
CA GLN A 31 1.87 0.90 -12.79
C GLN A 31 1.96 -0.27 -11.82
N VAL A 32 2.40 0.02 -10.60
CA VAL A 32 2.42 -0.94 -9.50
C VAL A 32 1.52 -0.42 -8.40
N GLN A 33 0.59 -1.25 -7.97
CA GLN A 33 -0.21 -0.98 -6.79
C GLN A 33 0.61 -1.37 -5.56
N GLN A 34 0.82 -0.41 -4.68
CA GLN A 34 1.44 -0.62 -3.37
C GLN A 34 0.41 -0.34 -2.29
N VAL A 35 0.33 -1.24 -1.31
CA VAL A 35 -0.46 -1.02 -0.10
C VAL A 35 0.48 -0.41 0.92
N GLU A 36 0.22 0.84 1.29
CA GLU A 36 0.96 1.56 2.33
C GLU A 36 0.10 1.63 3.59
N TYR A 37 0.65 1.19 4.73
CA TYR A 37 0.01 1.34 6.02
C TYR A 37 0.44 2.66 6.66
N ARG A 38 -0.52 3.42 7.18
CA ARG A 38 -0.29 4.70 7.86
C ARG A 38 -0.87 4.67 9.27
N ASP A 39 -0.02 4.90 10.24
CA ASP A 39 -0.47 5.10 11.62
C ASP A 39 -1.15 6.48 11.75
N VAL A 40 -2.33 6.46 12.36
CA VAL A 40 -3.07 7.69 12.76
C VAL A 40 -2.83 7.96 14.24
N GLU A 41 -2.94 6.91 15.05
CA GLU A 41 -2.67 6.92 16.47
C GLU A 41 -2.00 5.58 16.83
N PRO A 42 -0.69 5.55 16.99
CA PRO A 42 0.02 4.30 17.26
C PRO A 42 -0.22 3.78 18.68
N HIS A 43 -0.49 4.68 19.63
CA HIS A 43 -0.64 4.32 21.04
C HIS A 43 -1.30 5.42 21.84
N ALA A 44 -2.61 5.35 22.02
CA ALA A 44 -3.37 6.24 22.92
C ALA A 44 -3.75 5.51 24.19
N GLU A 45 -3.43 6.07 25.34
CA GLU A 45 -3.79 5.55 26.66
C GLU A 45 -4.75 6.51 27.37
N PHE A 46 -5.88 5.99 27.87
CA PHE A 46 -6.85 6.80 28.58
C PHE A 46 -7.77 6.00 29.50
N LEU A 47 -8.39 6.70 30.44
CA LEU A 47 -9.39 6.12 31.33
C LEU A 47 -10.80 6.43 30.82
N VAL A 48 -11.67 5.40 30.88
CA VAL A 48 -13.10 5.50 30.58
C VAL A 48 -13.90 5.33 31.86
N GLY A 49 -14.69 6.34 32.22
CA GLY A 49 -15.73 6.25 33.25
C GLY A 49 -16.97 5.63 32.65
N ASP A 50 -17.91 6.50 32.20
CA ASP A 50 -19.17 6.05 31.59
C ASP A 50 -19.03 5.90 30.07
N VAL A 51 -18.58 6.95 29.39
CA VAL A 51 -18.36 6.99 27.94
C VAL A 51 -17.09 7.79 27.63
N ALA A 52 -16.31 7.32 26.67
CA ALA A 52 -15.24 8.10 26.05
C ALA A 52 -15.40 8.06 24.55
N ASP A 53 -15.18 9.20 23.90
CA ASP A 53 -15.13 9.35 22.45
C ASP A 53 -13.74 9.81 22.04
N ARG A 54 -13.17 9.16 21.04
CA ARG A 54 -11.91 9.54 20.37
C ARG A 54 -12.19 9.76 18.90
N THR A 55 -11.76 10.89 18.39
CA THR A 55 -12.04 11.29 17.01
C THR A 55 -10.78 11.30 16.18
N TYR A 56 -10.86 10.71 15.01
CA TYR A 56 -9.77 10.68 14.02
C TYR A 56 -10.30 11.06 12.64
N THR A 57 -9.51 11.82 11.89
CA THR A 57 -9.84 12.13 10.50
C THR A 57 -9.23 11.06 9.60
N LEU A 58 -10.07 10.36 8.83
CA LEU A 58 -9.65 9.30 7.92
C LEU A 58 -9.98 9.68 6.47
N PRO A 59 -9.15 9.25 5.48
CA PRO A 59 -9.46 9.40 4.07
C PRO A 59 -10.66 8.54 3.64
N ALA A 60 -11.21 8.82 2.46
CA ALA A 60 -12.23 7.97 1.83
C ALA A 60 -11.63 6.69 1.25
N ASN A 61 -12.42 5.62 1.22
CA ASN A 61 -12.11 4.35 0.57
C ASN A 61 -10.81 3.68 1.08
N VAL A 62 -10.48 3.85 2.37
CA VAL A 62 -9.35 3.16 3.00
C VAL A 62 -9.83 2.05 3.95
N ALA A 63 -9.01 1.02 4.09
CA ALA A 63 -9.22 -0.01 5.10
C ALA A 63 -8.59 0.46 6.41
N ALA A 64 -9.42 0.91 7.35
CA ALA A 64 -8.99 1.30 8.69
C ALA A 64 -8.95 0.07 9.60
N SER A 65 -7.93 -0.02 10.43
CA SER A 65 -7.73 -1.11 11.38
C SER A 65 -6.99 -0.63 12.63
N GLY A 66 -7.07 -1.43 13.67
CA GLY A 66 -6.36 -1.13 14.90
C GLY A 66 -6.59 -2.20 15.97
N SER A 67 -6.09 -1.93 17.17
CA SER A 67 -6.26 -2.79 18.31
C SER A 67 -6.73 -2.00 19.54
N VAL A 68 -7.50 -2.67 20.35
CA VAL A 68 -7.96 -2.18 21.66
C VAL A 68 -7.51 -3.17 22.72
N ASP A 69 -6.93 -2.67 23.80
CA ASP A 69 -6.62 -3.43 25.00
C ASP A 69 -7.35 -2.78 26.19
N VAL A 70 -8.19 -3.55 26.88
CA VAL A 70 -9.07 -3.06 27.94
C VAL A 70 -8.71 -3.74 29.25
N THR A 71 -8.39 -2.94 30.25
CA THR A 71 -8.14 -3.42 31.62
C THR A 71 -8.97 -2.66 32.63
N GLN A 72 -9.26 -3.28 33.76
CA GLN A 72 -9.98 -2.63 34.86
C GLN A 72 -9.03 -1.86 35.75
N ALA A 73 -9.30 -0.58 35.96
CA ALA A 73 -8.58 0.23 36.92
C ALA A 73 -9.13 0.03 38.34
N PRO A 74 -8.31 -0.08 39.40
CA PRO A 74 -6.83 -0.05 39.38
C PRO A 74 -6.15 -1.43 39.24
N THR A 75 -6.90 -2.51 39.13
CA THR A 75 -6.39 -3.90 39.23
C THR A 75 -5.67 -4.41 38.00
N ASN A 76 -5.78 -3.72 36.85
CA ASN A 76 -5.29 -4.16 35.55
C ASN A 76 -5.78 -5.56 35.11
N ALA A 77 -6.86 -6.07 35.74
CA ALA A 77 -7.51 -7.29 35.29
C ALA A 77 -8.19 -7.05 33.94
N SER A 78 -8.27 -8.10 33.12
CA SER A 78 -9.02 -8.04 31.86
C SER A 78 -10.46 -7.59 32.12
N ALA A 79 -10.94 -6.71 31.26
CA ALA A 79 -12.24 -6.07 31.44
C ALA A 79 -12.98 -5.92 30.12
N ASP A 80 -14.27 -5.71 30.18
CA ASP A 80 -15.16 -5.50 29.04
C ASP A 80 -15.56 -4.04 28.89
N VAL A 81 -15.69 -3.62 27.65
CA VAL A 81 -16.25 -2.32 27.25
C VAL A 81 -16.94 -2.52 25.91
N ARG A 82 -18.05 -1.88 25.70
CA ARG A 82 -18.65 -1.83 24.37
C ARG A 82 -17.91 -0.81 23.53
N PHE A 83 -17.33 -1.28 22.44
CA PHE A 83 -16.60 -0.45 21.48
C PHE A 83 -17.40 -0.31 20.20
N MET A 84 -17.52 0.91 19.70
CA MET A 84 -18.27 1.22 18.48
C MET A 84 -17.51 2.26 17.66
N VAL A 85 -17.58 2.13 16.35
CA VAL A 85 -17.02 3.10 15.41
C VAL A 85 -18.14 3.65 14.53
N PHE A 86 -18.23 4.98 14.46
CA PHE A 86 -19.22 5.72 13.68
C PHE A 86 -18.53 6.71 12.72
N ASP A 87 -19.18 7.03 11.62
CA ASP A 87 -18.99 8.31 10.95
C ASP A 87 -19.68 9.43 11.76
N ASP A 88 -19.35 10.68 11.47
CA ASP A 88 -19.86 11.84 12.23
C ASP A 88 -21.41 11.91 12.22
N ASN A 89 -22.06 11.64 11.10
CA ASN A 89 -23.53 11.71 10.99
C ASN A 89 -24.21 10.62 11.85
N ASN A 90 -23.71 9.39 11.83
CA ASN A 90 -24.25 8.30 12.64
C ASN A 90 -23.92 8.49 14.13
N TYR A 91 -22.77 9.07 14.46
CA TYR A 91 -22.44 9.45 15.83
C TYR A 91 -23.42 10.48 16.40
N GLN A 92 -23.76 11.54 15.66
CA GLN A 92 -24.73 12.54 16.09
C GLN A 92 -26.12 11.93 16.36
N LYS A 93 -26.56 10.99 15.51
CA LYS A 93 -27.80 10.23 15.74
C LYS A 93 -27.72 9.38 17.02
N TRP A 94 -26.64 8.64 17.19
CA TRP A 94 -26.43 7.81 18.39
C TRP A 94 -26.41 8.67 19.66
N ASN A 95 -25.69 9.76 19.65
CA ASN A 95 -25.56 10.67 20.80
C ASN A 95 -26.89 11.36 21.16
N SER A 96 -27.79 11.55 20.19
CA SER A 96 -29.15 12.05 20.40
C SER A 96 -30.19 10.99 20.73
N GLY A 97 -29.78 9.71 20.89
CA GLY A 97 -30.66 8.59 21.19
C GLY A 97 -31.49 8.10 20.01
N GLN A 98 -31.15 8.50 18.79
CA GLN A 98 -31.81 8.04 17.57
C GLN A 98 -31.17 6.75 17.04
N GLN A 99 -31.90 6.05 16.18
CA GLN A 99 -31.34 4.87 15.50
C GLN A 99 -30.16 5.27 14.61
N SER A 100 -29.03 4.62 14.81
CA SER A 100 -27.78 4.86 14.10
C SER A 100 -27.14 3.55 13.62
N ASN A 101 -26.33 3.64 12.59
CA ASN A 101 -25.53 2.53 12.09
C ASN A 101 -24.06 2.73 12.50
N PHE A 102 -23.42 1.68 12.96
CA PHE A 102 -22.00 1.66 13.24
C PHE A 102 -21.24 0.94 12.14
N LEU A 103 -20.02 1.39 11.89
CA LEU A 103 -19.08 0.76 10.94
C LEU A 103 -18.45 -0.49 11.56
N PHE A 104 -18.27 -0.46 12.88
CA PHE A 104 -17.78 -1.58 13.67
C PHE A 104 -18.41 -1.53 15.07
N SER A 105 -18.68 -2.69 15.64
CA SER A 105 -19.10 -2.80 17.04
C SER A 105 -18.60 -4.10 17.63
N SER A 106 -18.16 -4.04 18.90
CA SER A 106 -17.73 -5.20 19.68
C SER A 106 -18.04 -5.02 21.16
N ASP A 107 -18.59 -6.05 21.77
CA ASP A 107 -18.78 -6.15 23.21
C ASP A 107 -17.72 -7.08 23.85
N ASN A 108 -16.57 -7.26 23.18
CA ASN A 108 -15.54 -8.21 23.60
C ASN A 108 -14.77 -7.71 24.83
N PRO A 109 -14.60 -8.56 25.84
CA PRO A 109 -13.72 -8.28 26.97
C PRO A 109 -12.25 -8.38 26.56
N GLY A 110 -11.40 -7.54 27.14
CA GLY A 110 -9.97 -7.62 27.04
C GLY A 110 -9.40 -7.07 25.74
N LYS A 111 -8.60 -7.84 25.04
CA LYS A 111 -7.86 -7.39 23.86
C LYS A 111 -8.50 -7.89 22.57
N PHE A 112 -8.72 -6.99 21.61
CA PHE A 112 -9.28 -7.32 20.29
C PHE A 112 -8.72 -6.43 19.18
N ILE A 113 -8.92 -6.88 17.95
CA ILE A 113 -8.57 -6.15 16.73
C ILE A 113 -9.88 -5.76 16.05
N PHE A 114 -9.92 -4.55 15.49
CA PHE A 114 -11.03 -4.08 14.67
C PHE A 114 -10.56 -3.76 13.25
N ASN A 115 -11.49 -3.85 12.31
CA ASN A 115 -11.31 -3.37 10.94
C ASN A 115 -12.66 -2.87 10.38
N PHE A 116 -12.59 -1.86 9.53
CA PHE A 116 -13.74 -1.35 8.77
C PHE A 116 -13.24 -0.59 7.55
N THR A 117 -14.13 -0.33 6.60
CA THR A 117 -13.80 0.46 5.40
C THR A 117 -14.49 1.81 5.49
N THR A 118 -13.74 2.89 5.24
CA THR A 118 -14.28 4.24 5.14
C THR A 118 -14.92 4.44 3.78
N THR A 119 -16.12 5.04 3.75
CA THR A 119 -16.79 5.39 2.48
C THR A 119 -16.43 6.82 2.05
N ASN A 120 -16.37 7.73 3.01
CA ASN A 120 -16.10 9.14 2.79
C ASN A 120 -14.87 9.57 3.60
N SER A 121 -14.21 10.63 3.16
CA SER A 121 -13.23 11.31 4.02
C SER A 121 -13.96 12.14 5.07
N GLY A 122 -13.47 12.14 6.30
CA GLY A 122 -14.08 12.89 7.38
C GLY A 122 -13.67 12.42 8.76
N VAL A 123 -14.43 12.90 9.75
CA VAL A 123 -14.25 12.56 11.15
C VAL A 123 -14.97 11.25 11.47
N TYR A 124 -14.26 10.38 12.16
CA TYR A 124 -14.74 9.09 12.65
C TYR A 124 -14.63 9.07 14.18
N HIS A 125 -15.67 8.58 14.82
CA HIS A 125 -15.81 8.52 16.28
C HIS A 125 -15.59 7.10 16.77
N PHE A 126 -14.66 6.93 17.69
CA PHE A 126 -14.29 5.68 18.34
C PHE A 126 -14.82 5.75 19.77
N VAL A 127 -16.00 5.19 19.97
CA VAL A 127 -16.77 5.31 21.18
C VAL A 127 -16.58 4.08 22.08
N PHE A 128 -16.21 4.33 23.31
CA PHE A 128 -16.09 3.34 24.38
C PHE A 128 -17.20 3.56 25.39
N ASP A 129 -18.22 2.70 25.38
CA ASP A 129 -19.36 2.77 26.29
C ASP A 129 -19.19 1.76 27.45
N ASN A 130 -18.99 2.29 28.65
CA ASN A 130 -18.79 1.57 29.89
C ASN A 130 -19.94 1.77 30.89
N LYS A 131 -21.08 2.29 30.45
CA LYS A 131 -22.25 2.59 31.34
C LYS A 131 -22.77 1.38 32.12
N ALA A 132 -22.50 0.17 31.62
CA ALA A 132 -22.90 -1.06 32.29
C ALA A 132 -22.00 -1.42 33.49
N SER A 133 -20.88 -0.72 33.70
CA SER A 133 -19.90 -1.01 34.76
C SER A 133 -19.68 0.16 35.69
N VAL A 134 -19.58 -0.11 36.98
CA VAL A 134 -19.21 0.88 38.00
C VAL A 134 -17.69 1.11 38.09
N PHE A 135 -16.90 0.25 37.45
CA PHE A 135 -15.44 0.33 37.48
C PHE A 135 -14.93 1.04 36.24
N LYS A 136 -14.00 1.97 36.44
CA LYS A 136 -13.29 2.62 35.33
C LYS A 136 -12.46 1.61 34.55
N LYS A 137 -12.36 1.81 33.26
CA LYS A 137 -11.55 1.00 32.35
C LYS A 137 -10.36 1.80 31.88
N TYR A 138 -9.21 1.18 31.84
CA TYR A 138 -8.01 1.69 31.21
C TYR A 138 -7.94 1.11 29.79
N ILE A 139 -7.85 1.99 28.81
CA ILE A 139 -7.86 1.64 27.38
C ILE A 139 -6.51 1.97 26.80
N VAL A 140 -5.96 1.04 26.02
CA VAL A 140 -4.87 1.27 25.08
C VAL A 140 -5.44 1.07 23.68
N LEU A 141 -5.40 2.12 22.87
CA LEU A 141 -5.96 2.14 21.52
C LEU A 141 -4.85 2.41 20.50
N SER A 142 -4.79 1.61 19.44
CA SER A 142 -4.03 1.94 18.24
C SER A 142 -4.94 1.99 17.02
N VAL A 143 -4.71 2.95 16.12
CA VAL A 143 -5.51 3.17 14.91
C VAL A 143 -4.58 3.48 13.75
N GLY A 144 -4.82 2.82 12.63
CA GLY A 144 -4.17 3.12 11.36
C GLY A 144 -5.07 2.77 10.18
N TYR A 145 -4.61 3.02 8.98
CA TYR A 145 -5.30 2.63 7.76
C TYR A 145 -4.33 2.20 6.68
N SER A 146 -4.83 1.38 5.76
CA SER A 146 -4.10 0.96 4.57
C SER A 146 -4.66 1.71 3.36
N GLU A 147 -3.78 2.33 2.58
CA GLU A 147 -4.09 3.04 1.36
C GLU A 147 -3.44 2.35 0.17
N VAL A 148 -4.20 2.21 -0.92
CA VAL A 148 -3.65 1.69 -2.18
C VAL A 148 -3.11 2.86 -2.99
N THR A 149 -1.78 2.93 -3.09
CA THR A 149 -1.11 3.94 -3.89
C THR A 149 -0.66 3.34 -5.23
N ILE A 150 -0.97 4.03 -6.33
CA ILE A 150 -0.49 3.65 -7.66
C ILE A 150 0.81 4.41 -7.90
N SER A 151 1.92 3.68 -7.93
CA SER A 151 3.23 4.23 -8.29
C SER A 151 3.64 3.80 -9.69
N HIS A 152 4.32 4.71 -10.41
CA HIS A 152 4.90 4.43 -11.70
C HIS A 152 6.38 4.09 -11.50
N VAL A 153 6.73 2.83 -11.71
CA VAL A 153 8.11 2.37 -11.59
C VAL A 153 8.67 2.04 -12.97
N PRO A 154 9.99 2.23 -13.21
CA PRO A 154 10.61 1.86 -14.48
C PRO A 154 10.37 0.38 -14.80
N ASP A 155 10.01 0.07 -16.04
CA ASP A 155 9.85 -1.32 -16.48
C ASP A 155 11.22 -1.98 -16.59
N THR A 156 11.53 -2.86 -15.64
CA THR A 156 12.81 -3.58 -15.59
C THR A 156 13.02 -4.56 -16.74
N ARG A 157 11.99 -4.91 -17.53
CA ARG A 157 12.09 -5.83 -18.65
C ARG A 157 12.73 -5.19 -19.87
N VAL A 158 12.50 -3.90 -20.08
CA VAL A 158 12.99 -3.17 -21.26
C VAL A 158 14.51 -3.11 -21.33
N PRO A 159 15.26 -2.82 -20.25
CA PRO A 159 16.72 -2.94 -20.25
C PRO A 159 17.23 -4.32 -20.66
N TYR A 160 16.59 -5.42 -20.22
CA TYR A 160 17.02 -6.76 -20.62
C TYR A 160 16.88 -6.99 -22.12
N VAL A 161 15.81 -6.52 -22.74
CA VAL A 161 15.62 -6.59 -24.20
C VAL A 161 16.69 -5.77 -24.92
N GLY A 162 16.97 -4.56 -24.44
CA GLY A 162 18.03 -3.73 -25.00
C GLY A 162 19.41 -4.36 -24.94
N TRP A 163 19.79 -4.95 -23.81
CA TRP A 163 21.04 -5.69 -23.64
C TRP A 163 21.12 -6.92 -24.55
N ALA A 164 20.02 -7.69 -24.66
CA ALA A 164 19.95 -8.85 -25.55
C ALA A 164 20.17 -8.43 -27.02
N LEU A 165 19.53 -7.37 -27.50
CA LEU A 165 19.73 -6.85 -28.85
C LEU A 165 21.15 -6.35 -29.06
N ALA A 166 21.72 -5.62 -28.11
CA ALA A 166 23.11 -5.15 -28.20
C ALA A 166 24.10 -6.31 -28.27
N ALA A 167 23.90 -7.36 -27.47
CA ALA A 167 24.76 -8.57 -27.52
C ALA A 167 24.67 -9.30 -28.86
N VAL A 168 23.46 -9.53 -29.37
CA VAL A 168 23.24 -10.16 -30.68
C VAL A 168 23.86 -9.33 -31.81
N GLY A 169 23.63 -8.01 -31.80
CA GLY A 169 24.21 -7.10 -32.77
C GLY A 169 25.75 -7.10 -32.74
N GLY A 170 26.33 -7.08 -31.54
CA GLY A 170 27.79 -7.21 -31.34
C GLY A 170 28.37 -8.50 -31.88
N ILE A 171 27.74 -9.65 -31.61
CA ILE A 171 28.18 -10.97 -32.14
C ILE A 171 28.12 -10.99 -33.67
N LEU A 172 27.02 -10.50 -34.27
CA LEU A 172 26.88 -10.45 -35.72
C LEU A 172 27.92 -9.53 -36.39
N LEU A 173 28.23 -8.41 -35.74
CA LEU A 173 29.26 -7.47 -36.19
C LEU A 173 30.65 -8.15 -36.19
N LEU A 174 31.02 -8.74 -35.05
CA LEU A 174 32.31 -9.45 -34.92
C LEU A 174 32.42 -10.60 -35.91
N TYR A 175 31.37 -11.39 -36.10
CA TYR A 175 31.32 -12.46 -37.08
C TYR A 175 31.51 -11.95 -38.51
N GLY A 176 30.84 -10.84 -38.86
CA GLY A 176 30.98 -10.21 -40.17
C GLY A 176 32.38 -9.66 -40.44
N LEU A 177 33.05 -9.12 -39.40
CA LEU A 177 34.44 -8.63 -39.50
C LEU A 177 35.49 -9.75 -39.54
N ALA A 178 35.28 -10.83 -38.78
CA ALA A 178 36.25 -11.94 -38.68
C ALA A 178 36.30 -12.84 -39.94
N ARG A 179 35.23 -12.85 -40.75
CA ARG A 179 35.20 -13.68 -41.97
C ARG A 179 36.01 -13.04 -43.09
N LYS A 180 37.07 -13.73 -43.50
CA LYS A 180 37.86 -13.29 -44.70
C LYS A 180 36.96 -13.30 -45.94
N PRO A 181 37.04 -12.29 -46.82
CA PRO A 181 36.33 -12.33 -48.08
C PRO A 181 36.79 -13.52 -48.92
N PRO A 182 35.90 -14.20 -49.65
CA PRO A 182 36.34 -15.22 -50.59
C PRO A 182 37.28 -14.65 -51.60
N ILE A 183 38.48 -15.26 -51.75
CA ILE A 183 39.47 -14.87 -52.74
C ILE A 183 38.81 -15.12 -54.10
N PRO A 184 38.67 -14.07 -54.95
CA PRO A 184 38.20 -14.30 -56.30
C PRO A 184 39.29 -15.07 -57.05
N TRP A 185 39.02 -16.30 -57.40
CA TRP A 185 39.86 -17.05 -58.32
C TRP A 185 39.78 -16.38 -59.66
N GLY A 186 40.92 -15.93 -60.14
CA GLY A 186 41.08 -15.41 -61.48
C GLY A 186 40.86 -16.45 -62.56
#